data_be66da557324f4791c51db645e232a5a
#
_entry.id   be66da557324f4791c51db645e232a5a
#
_cell.length_a   1.000
_cell.length_b   1.000
_cell.length_c   1.000
_cell.angle_alpha   90.00
_cell.angle_beta   90.00
_cell.angle_gamma   90.00
#
_symmetry.space_group_name_H-M   'P 1'
#
loop_
_entity.id
_entity.type
_entity.pdbx_description
1 polymer ?
#
loop_
_entity_poly.entity_id
_entity_poly.type
_entity_poly.pdbx_seq_one_letter_code
_entity_poly.pdbx_strand_id
1 'polypeptide(L)'
;DKPTVLIYGHFDVQPAEPYDLWETPPFDPQIRDGRVWGRGASDDKGGMLIPILAFEAMLKTTGRLPVNVKFFFEGREEIGSPDLPPFVAANADRLKADMIFSADGLQWAPDQPQVVEALKGLVSLEITARVARSDLHSGLHGGGIANPAMALAHLLASLKAADGMISVPGFYDDVLPLTDDVRAAIARVPFDETAYLAESGAIATFGEPGYTTRERLWARPTLDVNGLTSGWQGAGTKTVLPAEASAKITCRLVAAQNPEKVFDLIRAHVQAICPPGVTVEVRRNPGRADPFLLPSGHNGTAVASQVLEQVYGRAPYRTRVGGSIPVMTTLLDVLGVHAVMFGFSHDDENLHAPNEFFRLDAFRLGQTAYGRLLERLGT
;
A
#
# COMPACT_ATOMS: atom_id res chain seq x y z
N ASP A 1 -5.80 -28.44 23.31
CA ASP A 1 -4.97 -27.38 22.77
C ASP A 1 -5.44 -27.04 21.35
N LYS A 2 -6.23 -25.97 21.25
CA LYS A 2 -6.74 -25.46 19.97
C LYS A 2 -5.88 -24.31 19.50
N PRO A 3 -5.65 -24.15 18.18
CA PRO A 3 -4.95 -22.96 17.67
C PRO A 3 -5.72 -21.69 18.01
N THR A 4 -4.99 -20.59 18.15
CA THR A 4 -5.53 -19.26 18.39
C THR A 4 -5.43 -18.45 17.11
N VAL A 5 -6.56 -17.92 16.65
CA VAL A 5 -6.68 -17.05 15.49
C VAL A 5 -6.96 -15.63 15.97
N LEU A 6 -6.19 -14.66 15.46
CA LEU A 6 -6.44 -13.24 15.67
C LEU A 6 -7.06 -12.67 14.42
N ILE A 7 -8.19 -11.99 14.55
CA ILE A 7 -8.87 -11.25 13.49
C ILE A 7 -8.59 -9.77 13.69
N TYR A 8 -7.98 -9.15 12.69
CA TYR A 8 -7.71 -7.72 12.64
C TYR A 8 -8.74 -7.00 11.78
N GLY A 9 -8.98 -5.73 12.06
CA GLY A 9 -9.75 -4.77 11.27
C GLY A 9 -9.72 -3.38 11.91
N HIS A 10 -10.31 -2.39 11.25
CA HIS A 10 -10.37 -1.02 11.78
C HIS A 10 -11.78 -0.42 11.69
N PHE A 11 -12.09 0.49 12.60
CA PHE A 11 -13.43 1.10 12.68
C PHE A 11 -13.44 2.62 12.46
N ASP A 12 -12.28 3.24 12.31
CA ASP A 12 -12.18 4.61 11.82
C ASP A 12 -12.44 4.65 10.31
N VAL A 13 -12.64 5.82 9.78
CA VAL A 13 -13.03 6.01 8.39
C VAL A 13 -12.41 7.29 7.83
N GLN A 14 -12.19 7.35 6.53
CA GLN A 14 -11.79 8.57 5.84
C GLN A 14 -12.82 9.68 6.01
N PRO A 15 -12.41 10.97 5.97
CA PRO A 15 -13.31 12.09 5.89
C PRO A 15 -14.34 11.92 4.77
N ALA A 16 -15.57 12.35 5.02
CA ALA A 16 -16.66 12.18 4.05
C ALA A 16 -16.78 13.33 3.03
N GLU A 17 -15.99 14.37 3.16
CA GLU A 17 -15.97 15.49 2.22
C GLU A 17 -15.54 15.06 0.81
N PRO A 18 -16.12 15.65 -0.25
CA PRO A 18 -17.16 16.70 -0.23
C PRO A 18 -18.57 16.11 -0.05
N TYR A 19 -19.31 16.62 0.92
CA TYR A 19 -20.66 16.13 1.28
C TYR A 19 -21.71 16.31 0.17
N ASP A 20 -21.56 17.30 -0.67
CA ASP A 20 -22.47 17.61 -1.78
C ASP A 20 -22.44 16.57 -2.92
N LEU A 21 -21.46 15.68 -2.93
CA LEU A 21 -21.38 14.57 -3.89
C LEU A 21 -22.02 13.28 -3.38
N TRP A 22 -22.52 13.25 -2.13
CA TRP A 22 -23.22 12.10 -1.60
C TRP A 22 -24.71 12.13 -1.96
N GLU A 23 -25.22 11.02 -2.51
CA GLU A 23 -26.65 10.86 -2.77
C GLU A 23 -27.49 10.72 -1.50
N THR A 24 -26.89 10.17 -0.45
CA THR A 24 -27.49 10.04 0.89
C THR A 24 -26.43 10.47 1.93
N PRO A 25 -26.83 10.97 3.11
CA PRO A 25 -25.87 11.37 4.13
C PRO A 25 -24.89 10.25 4.45
N PRO A 26 -23.56 10.51 4.46
CA PRO A 26 -22.55 9.46 4.58
C PRO A 26 -22.61 8.66 5.90
N PHE A 27 -23.15 9.26 6.97
CA PHE A 27 -23.27 8.65 8.28
C PHE A 27 -24.71 8.26 8.66
N ASP A 28 -25.63 8.28 7.69
CA ASP A 28 -26.97 7.70 7.80
C ASP A 28 -27.13 6.57 6.77
N PRO A 29 -26.61 5.36 7.07
CA PRO A 29 -26.46 4.29 6.09
C PRO A 29 -27.82 3.81 5.57
N GLN A 30 -27.91 3.62 4.25
CA GLN A 30 -29.11 3.16 3.56
C GLN A 30 -28.87 1.80 2.92
N ILE A 31 -29.86 0.90 3.04
CA ILE A 31 -29.86 -0.36 2.28
C ILE A 31 -30.73 -0.17 1.04
N ARG A 32 -30.09 -0.23 -0.12
CA ARG A 32 -30.78 -0.18 -1.41
C ARG A 32 -30.02 -1.01 -2.46
N ASP A 33 -30.70 -1.59 -3.41
CA ASP A 33 -30.14 -2.36 -4.52
C ASP A 33 -29.13 -3.45 -4.09
N GLY A 34 -29.40 -4.12 -2.96
CA GLY A 34 -28.52 -5.16 -2.43
C GLY A 34 -27.20 -4.65 -1.86
N ARG A 35 -27.11 -3.36 -1.53
CA ARG A 35 -25.90 -2.69 -1.00
C ARG A 35 -26.23 -1.89 0.25
N VAL A 36 -25.25 -1.77 1.13
CA VAL A 36 -25.24 -0.82 2.26
C VAL A 36 -24.42 0.38 1.83
N TRP A 37 -25.04 1.56 1.75
CA TRP A 37 -24.41 2.81 1.34
C TRP A 37 -24.09 3.64 2.57
N GLY A 38 -22.86 4.09 2.70
CA GLY A 38 -22.39 4.95 3.79
C GLY A 38 -20.88 4.91 3.93
N ARG A 39 -20.31 5.97 4.51
CA ARG A 39 -18.86 6.02 4.77
C ARG A 39 -18.45 4.93 5.79
N GLY A 40 -17.41 4.16 5.46
CA GLY A 40 -16.94 3.03 6.25
C GLY A 40 -17.77 1.77 6.06
N ALA A 41 -18.72 1.74 5.11
CA ALA A 41 -19.51 0.54 4.84
C ALA A 41 -18.66 -0.59 4.28
N SER A 42 -17.70 -0.27 3.41
CA SER A 42 -16.75 -1.22 2.82
C SER A 42 -15.42 -1.21 3.56
N ASP A 43 -14.94 -0.03 3.93
CA ASP A 43 -13.64 0.21 4.55
C ASP A 43 -13.79 0.76 5.97
N ASP A 44 -13.68 -0.07 7.04
CA ASP A 44 -13.65 -1.55 7.07
C ASP A 44 -14.75 -2.10 7.99
N LYS A 45 -15.81 -1.31 8.31
CA LYS A 45 -16.87 -1.74 9.25
C LYS A 45 -17.63 -2.97 8.73
N GLY A 46 -17.86 -3.05 7.41
CA GLY A 46 -18.47 -4.21 6.78
C GLY A 46 -17.57 -5.43 6.89
N GLY A 47 -16.29 -5.29 6.58
CA GLY A 47 -15.28 -6.33 6.75
C GLY A 47 -15.20 -6.86 8.16
N MET A 48 -15.07 -5.96 9.14
CA MET A 48 -15.05 -6.31 10.58
C MET A 48 -16.29 -7.05 11.06
N LEU A 49 -17.46 -6.67 10.58
CA LEU A 49 -18.73 -7.24 11.04
C LEU A 49 -18.93 -8.67 10.54
N ILE A 50 -18.37 -9.04 9.41
CA ILE A 50 -18.47 -10.39 8.83
C ILE A 50 -18.03 -11.48 9.82
N PRO A 51 -16.78 -11.51 10.33
CA PRO A 51 -16.34 -12.55 11.25
C PRO A 51 -17.10 -12.51 12.58
N ILE A 52 -17.50 -11.35 13.08
CA ILE A 52 -18.29 -11.24 14.32
C ILE A 52 -19.59 -12.02 14.19
N LEU A 53 -20.36 -11.77 13.12
CA LEU A 53 -21.67 -12.42 12.93
C LEU A 53 -21.51 -13.89 12.52
N ALA A 54 -20.47 -14.25 11.76
CA ALA A 54 -20.19 -15.64 11.44
C ALA A 54 -19.93 -16.46 12.71
N PHE A 55 -19.11 -15.93 13.63
CA PHE A 55 -18.77 -16.64 14.86
C PHE A 55 -19.91 -16.63 15.88
N GLU A 56 -20.71 -15.54 15.92
CA GLU A 56 -21.94 -15.52 16.69
C GLU A 56 -22.92 -16.63 16.24
N ALA A 57 -23.09 -16.77 14.91
CA ALA A 57 -23.95 -17.83 14.36
C ALA A 57 -23.43 -19.23 14.71
N MET A 58 -22.11 -19.45 14.63
CA MET A 58 -21.50 -20.72 15.05
C MET A 58 -21.73 -21.00 16.53
N LEU A 59 -21.53 -20.01 17.41
CA LEU A 59 -21.75 -20.14 18.83
C LEU A 59 -23.23 -20.46 19.16
N LYS A 60 -24.18 -19.81 18.49
CA LYS A 60 -25.61 -20.05 18.66
C LYS A 60 -26.06 -21.45 18.20
N THR A 61 -25.40 -21.96 17.14
CA THR A 61 -25.79 -23.25 16.53
C THR A 61 -25.07 -24.46 17.16
N THR A 62 -23.80 -24.32 17.50
CA THR A 62 -22.96 -25.43 17.98
C THR A 62 -22.50 -25.30 19.41
N GLY A 63 -22.74 -24.15 20.05
CA GLY A 63 -22.32 -23.84 21.42
C GLY A 63 -20.81 -23.58 21.58
N ARG A 64 -20.01 -23.69 20.53
CA ARG A 64 -18.54 -23.55 20.61
C ARG A 64 -17.93 -23.13 19.27
N LEU A 65 -16.72 -22.56 19.32
CA LEU A 65 -15.86 -22.40 18.16
C LEU A 65 -14.82 -23.52 18.08
N PRO A 66 -14.42 -23.94 16.87
CA PRO A 66 -13.41 -24.99 16.69
C PRO A 66 -12.01 -24.57 17.11
N VAL A 67 -11.71 -23.26 17.09
CA VAL A 67 -10.44 -22.64 17.48
C VAL A 67 -10.65 -21.55 18.53
N ASN A 68 -9.58 -21.09 19.18
CA ASN A 68 -9.63 -19.87 20.01
C ASN A 68 -9.60 -18.65 19.08
N VAL A 69 -10.42 -17.64 19.37
CA VAL A 69 -10.50 -16.42 18.58
C VAL A 69 -10.20 -15.20 19.43
N LYS A 70 -9.40 -14.31 18.89
CA LYS A 70 -9.17 -12.96 19.40
C LYS A 70 -9.58 -11.96 18.32
N PHE A 71 -10.27 -10.89 18.73
CA PHE A 71 -10.50 -9.73 17.88
C PHE A 71 -9.54 -8.61 18.30
N PHE A 72 -8.89 -8.02 17.32
CA PHE A 72 -8.03 -6.86 17.48
C PHE A 72 -8.46 -5.80 16.47
N PHE A 73 -9.22 -4.82 16.93
CA PHE A 73 -9.77 -3.75 16.12
C PHE A 73 -9.19 -2.41 16.56
N GLU A 74 -8.74 -1.61 15.58
CA GLU A 74 -8.17 -0.30 15.82
C GLU A 74 -9.06 0.85 15.28
N GLY A 75 -8.72 2.09 15.62
CA GLY A 75 -9.47 3.28 15.22
C GLY A 75 -8.59 4.39 14.68
N ARG A 76 -7.41 4.08 14.10
CA ARG A 76 -6.48 5.05 13.50
C ARG A 76 -5.74 4.49 12.28
N GLU A 77 -6.29 3.47 11.62
CA GLU A 77 -5.71 2.88 10.43
C GLU A 77 -5.58 3.91 9.32
N GLU A 78 -6.63 4.68 9.10
CA GLU A 78 -6.79 5.66 8.03
C GLU A 78 -5.81 6.85 8.11
N ILE A 79 -5.09 6.98 9.21
CA ILE A 79 -3.98 7.95 9.39
C ILE A 79 -2.63 7.23 9.59
N GLY A 80 -2.55 5.94 9.24
CA GLY A 80 -1.32 5.14 9.26
C GLY A 80 -0.96 4.55 10.61
N SER A 81 -1.93 4.36 11.52
CA SER A 81 -1.78 3.64 12.80
C SER A 81 -0.57 4.07 13.65
N PRO A 82 -0.36 5.37 13.95
CA PRO A 82 0.87 5.85 14.58
C PRO A 82 1.12 5.27 15.97
N ASP A 83 0.06 4.89 16.69
CA ASP A 83 0.13 4.35 18.03
C ASP A 83 0.15 2.82 18.08
N LEU A 84 -0.03 2.17 16.93
CA LEU A 84 -0.17 0.72 16.86
C LEU A 84 1.13 -0.02 17.23
N PRO A 85 2.31 0.32 16.72
CA PRO A 85 3.53 -0.39 17.06
C PRO A 85 3.83 -0.43 18.57
N PRO A 86 3.79 0.69 19.32
CA PRO A 86 3.99 0.64 20.75
C PRO A 86 2.85 -0.08 21.50
N PHE A 87 1.60 -0.01 21.03
CA PHE A 87 0.49 -0.73 21.62
C PHE A 87 0.65 -2.25 21.45
N VAL A 88 0.97 -2.73 20.26
CA VAL A 88 1.18 -4.16 19.98
C VAL A 88 2.36 -4.69 20.80
N ALA A 89 3.46 -3.94 20.88
CA ALA A 89 4.62 -4.30 21.70
C ALA A 89 4.26 -4.44 23.20
N ALA A 90 3.50 -3.49 23.74
CA ALA A 90 3.07 -3.52 25.15
C ALA A 90 2.05 -4.63 25.45
N ASN A 91 1.34 -5.15 24.45
CA ASN A 91 0.30 -6.16 24.60
C ASN A 91 0.62 -7.47 23.86
N ALA A 92 1.87 -7.73 23.50
CA ALA A 92 2.26 -8.88 22.69
C ALA A 92 1.78 -10.21 23.26
N ASP A 93 1.88 -10.43 24.57
CA ASP A 93 1.37 -11.65 25.23
C ASP A 93 -0.15 -11.83 25.08
N ARG A 94 -0.91 -10.73 25.15
CA ARG A 94 -2.37 -10.76 24.96
C ARG A 94 -2.77 -11.00 23.51
N LEU A 95 -1.97 -10.48 22.56
CA LEU A 95 -2.21 -10.58 21.12
C LEU A 95 -1.60 -11.84 20.51
N LYS A 96 -0.78 -12.59 21.25
CA LYS A 96 -0.17 -13.83 20.76
C LYS A 96 -1.21 -14.72 20.09
N ALA A 97 -0.93 -15.13 18.85
CA ALA A 97 -1.79 -15.98 18.03
C ALA A 97 -0.95 -16.92 17.17
N ASP A 98 -1.52 -18.02 16.72
CA ASP A 98 -0.88 -18.94 15.78
C ASP A 98 -1.05 -18.49 14.33
N MET A 99 -2.15 -17.76 14.06
CA MET A 99 -2.47 -17.19 12.75
C MET A 99 -3.20 -15.86 12.91
N ILE A 100 -2.99 -14.98 11.95
CA ILE A 100 -3.65 -13.66 11.89
C ILE A 100 -4.36 -13.55 10.54
N PHE A 101 -5.63 -13.12 10.56
CA PHE A 101 -6.39 -12.77 9.38
C PHE A 101 -6.89 -11.33 9.50
N SER A 102 -6.64 -10.54 8.44
CA SER A 102 -7.19 -9.19 8.34
C SER A 102 -8.55 -9.24 7.67
N ALA A 103 -9.57 -8.70 8.33
CA ALA A 103 -10.88 -8.52 7.74
C ALA A 103 -10.90 -7.36 6.73
N ASP A 104 -9.97 -6.42 6.89
CA ASP A 104 -9.66 -5.41 5.90
C ASP A 104 -8.95 -6.03 4.70
N GLY A 105 -9.56 -5.88 3.52
CA GLY A 105 -9.03 -6.42 2.28
C GLY A 105 -10.08 -6.59 1.18
N LEU A 106 -9.58 -6.74 -0.03
CA LEU A 106 -10.40 -6.79 -1.23
C LEU A 106 -10.41 -8.19 -1.85
N GLN A 107 -11.52 -8.54 -2.50
CA GLN A 107 -11.58 -9.60 -3.49
C GLN A 107 -11.42 -9.00 -4.90
N TRP A 108 -10.97 -9.81 -5.86
CA TRP A 108 -10.69 -9.34 -7.22
C TRP A 108 -11.95 -8.85 -7.95
N ALA A 109 -13.03 -9.60 -7.82
CA ALA A 109 -14.33 -9.29 -8.39
C ALA A 109 -15.43 -10.05 -7.63
N PRO A 110 -16.70 -9.71 -7.79
CA PRO A 110 -17.80 -10.37 -7.09
C PRO A 110 -17.87 -11.89 -7.29
N ASP A 111 -17.34 -12.40 -8.40
CA ASP A 111 -17.32 -13.83 -8.73
C ASP A 111 -15.90 -14.43 -8.81
N GLN A 112 -14.87 -13.63 -8.48
CA GLN A 112 -13.47 -14.06 -8.55
C GLN A 112 -12.72 -13.68 -7.28
N PRO A 113 -12.30 -14.66 -6.48
CA PRO A 113 -11.51 -14.39 -5.29
C PRO A 113 -10.05 -14.10 -5.59
N GLN A 114 -9.38 -13.48 -4.61
CA GLN A 114 -7.93 -13.31 -4.61
C GLN A 114 -7.32 -13.58 -3.24
N VAL A 115 -6.03 -13.87 -3.23
CA VAL A 115 -5.17 -13.86 -2.06
C VAL A 115 -4.02 -12.91 -2.33
N VAL A 116 -3.90 -11.89 -1.50
CA VAL A 116 -2.82 -10.91 -1.60
C VAL A 116 -1.58 -11.47 -0.92
N GLU A 117 -0.52 -11.69 -1.71
CA GLU A 117 0.74 -12.27 -1.22
C GLU A 117 1.78 -11.23 -0.80
N ALA A 118 1.71 -10.02 -1.34
CA ALA A 118 2.70 -8.99 -1.04
C ALA A 118 2.12 -7.58 -1.13
N LEU A 119 2.68 -6.69 -0.30
CA LEU A 119 2.44 -5.26 -0.30
C LEU A 119 3.78 -4.55 -0.48
N LYS A 120 3.78 -3.44 -1.21
CA LYS A 120 4.98 -2.61 -1.32
C LYS A 120 5.20 -1.80 -0.05
N GLY A 121 6.48 -1.62 0.28
CA GLY A 121 6.91 -0.64 1.26
C GLY A 121 6.94 0.77 0.69
N LEU A 122 7.28 1.73 1.54
CA LEU A 122 7.36 3.15 1.21
C LEU A 122 8.54 3.81 1.93
N VAL A 123 9.30 4.62 1.21
CA VAL A 123 10.17 5.64 1.77
C VAL A 123 9.93 6.96 1.05
N SER A 124 9.80 8.04 1.83
CA SER A 124 9.60 9.40 1.32
C SER A 124 10.75 10.30 1.75
N LEU A 125 11.24 11.12 0.83
CA LEU A 125 12.36 12.03 1.08
C LEU A 125 12.24 13.32 0.30
N GLU A 126 13.01 14.32 0.71
CA GLU A 126 13.15 15.59 0.03
C GLU A 126 14.62 15.90 -0.20
N ILE A 127 14.95 16.31 -1.42
CA ILE A 127 16.28 16.79 -1.82
C ILE A 127 16.20 18.30 -1.99
N THR A 128 17.05 19.04 -1.28
CA THR A 128 17.16 20.49 -1.40
C THR A 128 18.57 20.85 -1.85
N ALA A 129 18.69 21.51 -3.00
CA ALA A 129 19.92 22.08 -3.52
C ALA A 129 19.96 23.58 -3.23
N ARG A 130 21.03 24.08 -2.61
CA ARG A 130 21.19 25.50 -2.23
C ARG A 130 22.51 26.07 -2.73
N VAL A 131 22.48 27.31 -3.24
CA VAL A 131 23.63 27.99 -3.80
C VAL A 131 23.89 29.38 -3.20
N ALA A 132 22.86 29.99 -2.59
CA ALA A 132 22.96 31.34 -2.04
C ALA A 132 22.04 31.51 -0.81
N ARG A 133 22.18 32.62 -0.09
CA ARG A 133 21.30 32.97 1.06
C ARG A 133 19.95 33.49 0.65
N SER A 134 19.87 34.12 -0.55
CA SER A 134 18.66 34.69 -1.12
C SER A 134 18.75 34.66 -2.64
N ASP A 135 17.64 34.84 -3.32
CA ASP A 135 17.58 34.96 -4.77
C ASP A 135 18.49 36.08 -5.26
N LEU A 136 19.16 35.85 -6.37
CA LEU A 136 20.12 36.75 -6.98
C LEU A 136 19.60 37.27 -8.32
N HIS A 137 20.10 38.43 -8.75
CA HIS A 137 19.82 38.96 -10.10
C HIS A 137 20.54 38.10 -11.15
N SER A 138 19.80 37.43 -12.04
CA SER A 138 20.36 36.49 -13.01
C SER A 138 21.33 37.14 -13.99
N GLY A 139 21.10 38.42 -14.38
CA GLY A 139 21.99 39.18 -15.26
C GLY A 139 23.32 39.58 -14.60
N LEU A 140 23.40 39.62 -13.28
CA LEU A 140 24.63 39.98 -12.56
C LEU A 140 25.42 38.75 -12.08
N HIS A 141 24.73 37.65 -11.81
CA HIS A 141 25.32 36.47 -11.19
C HIS A 141 25.26 35.20 -12.05
N GLY A 142 24.45 35.22 -13.13
CA GLY A 142 24.36 34.11 -14.06
C GLY A 142 25.70 33.83 -14.73
N GLY A 143 26.11 32.57 -14.82
CA GLY A 143 27.43 32.16 -15.33
C GLY A 143 28.54 32.22 -14.28
N GLY A 144 28.37 32.98 -13.17
CA GLY A 144 29.33 33.04 -12.07
C GLY A 144 28.92 32.17 -10.85
N ILE A 145 27.64 31.98 -10.65
CA ILE A 145 27.08 31.15 -9.54
C ILE A 145 26.24 30.06 -10.16
N ALA A 146 26.33 28.83 -9.59
CA ALA A 146 25.53 27.71 -10.04
C ALA A 146 24.03 28.00 -9.89
N ASN A 147 23.23 27.46 -10.82
CA ASN A 147 21.77 27.54 -10.71
C ASN A 147 21.26 26.28 -9.99
N PRO A 148 20.58 26.42 -8.84
CA PRO A 148 20.15 25.24 -8.04
C PRO A 148 19.07 24.41 -8.75
N ALA A 149 18.23 25.03 -9.60
CA ALA A 149 17.26 24.28 -10.40
C ALA A 149 17.95 23.36 -11.42
N MET A 150 19.00 23.84 -12.09
CA MET A 150 19.79 23.02 -13.01
C MET A 150 20.57 21.93 -12.25
N ALA A 151 21.16 22.27 -11.10
CA ALA A 151 21.83 21.28 -10.26
C ALA A 151 20.86 20.17 -9.80
N LEU A 152 19.69 20.56 -9.31
CA LEU A 152 18.66 19.59 -8.88
C LEU A 152 18.18 18.73 -10.06
N ALA A 153 17.97 19.31 -11.24
CA ALA A 153 17.59 18.55 -12.43
C ALA A 153 18.65 17.48 -12.79
N HIS A 154 19.95 17.80 -12.72
CA HIS A 154 21.03 16.82 -12.91
C HIS A 154 21.02 15.72 -11.83
N LEU A 155 20.83 16.08 -10.57
CA LEU A 155 20.71 15.13 -9.47
C LEU A 155 19.53 14.17 -9.69
N LEU A 156 18.36 14.70 -10.04
CA LEU A 156 17.17 13.88 -10.29
C LEU A 156 17.34 12.96 -11.51
N ALA A 157 17.89 13.48 -12.61
CA ALA A 157 18.16 12.69 -13.81
C ALA A 157 19.16 11.54 -13.56
N SER A 158 20.03 11.66 -12.58
CA SER A 158 20.97 10.60 -12.20
C SER A 158 20.35 9.46 -11.39
N LEU A 159 19.16 9.69 -10.79
CA LEU A 159 18.48 8.69 -9.97
C LEU A 159 17.81 7.59 -10.81
N LYS A 160 17.43 7.91 -12.05
CA LYS A 160 16.67 7.01 -12.93
C LYS A 160 17.15 7.15 -14.37
N ALA A 161 17.49 6.05 -15.01
CA ALA A 161 17.89 6.02 -16.41
C ALA A 161 16.70 6.25 -17.35
N ALA A 162 17.02 6.58 -18.60
CA ALA A 162 16.01 6.86 -19.64
C ALA A 162 15.12 5.64 -19.96
N ASP A 163 15.59 4.44 -19.69
CA ASP A 163 14.85 3.17 -19.85
C ASP A 163 13.94 2.83 -18.65
N GLY A 164 13.96 3.65 -17.60
CA GLY A 164 13.15 3.46 -16.40
C GLY A 164 13.81 2.69 -15.25
N MET A 165 15.05 2.22 -15.43
CA MET A 165 15.82 1.62 -14.34
C MET A 165 16.27 2.69 -13.33
N ILE A 166 16.25 2.34 -12.04
CA ILE A 166 16.79 3.19 -10.98
C ILE A 166 18.31 3.03 -10.98
N SER A 167 19.03 4.15 -11.11
CA SER A 167 20.48 4.18 -11.32
C SER A 167 21.29 4.37 -10.03
N VAL A 168 20.64 4.37 -8.88
CA VAL A 168 21.30 4.50 -7.59
C VAL A 168 22.07 3.21 -7.28
N PRO A 169 23.39 3.26 -7.08
CA PRO A 169 24.19 2.06 -6.77
C PRO A 169 23.67 1.33 -5.52
N GLY A 170 23.54 0.01 -5.61
CA GLY A 170 23.04 -0.83 -4.52
C GLY A 170 21.52 -0.84 -4.35
N PHE A 171 20.76 -0.05 -5.10
CA PHE A 171 19.31 0.03 -4.95
C PHE A 171 18.59 -1.32 -5.17
N TYR A 172 19.10 -2.14 -6.07
CA TYR A 172 18.53 -3.45 -6.42
C TYR A 172 19.15 -4.63 -5.67
N ASP A 173 20.18 -4.42 -4.84
CA ASP A 173 20.93 -5.52 -4.21
C ASP A 173 20.06 -6.45 -3.39
N ASP A 174 19.04 -5.91 -2.72
CA ASP A 174 18.11 -6.67 -1.89
C ASP A 174 16.81 -7.05 -2.63
N VAL A 175 16.67 -6.67 -3.90
CA VAL A 175 15.46 -6.98 -4.66
C VAL A 175 15.45 -8.44 -5.08
N LEU A 176 14.49 -9.20 -4.56
CA LEU A 176 14.35 -10.61 -4.91
C LEU A 176 13.99 -10.79 -6.39
N PRO A 177 14.62 -11.74 -7.08
CA PRO A 177 14.25 -12.06 -8.46
C PRO A 177 12.83 -12.62 -8.52
N LEU A 178 12.10 -12.28 -9.59
CA LEU A 178 10.82 -12.92 -9.86
C LEU A 178 11.06 -14.34 -10.38
N THR A 179 10.62 -15.34 -9.62
CA THR A 179 10.64 -16.73 -10.05
C THR A 179 9.59 -16.98 -11.14
N ASP A 180 9.76 -18.07 -11.91
CA ASP A 180 8.80 -18.45 -12.95
C ASP A 180 7.38 -18.67 -12.38
N ASP A 181 7.27 -19.22 -11.16
CA ASP A 181 5.98 -19.40 -10.46
C ASP A 181 5.30 -18.04 -10.18
N VAL A 182 6.07 -17.06 -9.71
CA VAL A 182 5.56 -15.71 -9.44
C VAL A 182 5.14 -15.03 -10.74
N ARG A 183 5.95 -15.12 -11.80
CA ARG A 183 5.60 -14.57 -13.12
C ARG A 183 4.34 -15.23 -13.69
N ALA A 184 4.25 -16.56 -13.59
CA ALA A 184 3.06 -17.29 -14.03
C ALA A 184 1.82 -16.93 -13.22
N ALA A 185 1.94 -16.72 -11.91
CA ALA A 185 0.83 -16.26 -11.06
C ALA A 185 0.35 -14.86 -11.47
N ILE A 186 1.26 -13.91 -11.69
CA ILE A 186 0.93 -12.55 -12.16
C ILE A 186 0.27 -12.59 -13.55
N ALA A 187 0.78 -13.43 -14.46
CA ALA A 187 0.25 -13.55 -15.82
C ALA A 187 -1.17 -14.16 -15.88
N ARG A 188 -1.58 -14.94 -14.88
CA ARG A 188 -2.96 -15.47 -14.78
C ARG A 188 -4.00 -14.40 -14.46
N VAL A 189 -3.57 -13.30 -13.86
CA VAL A 189 -4.50 -12.21 -13.52
C VAL A 189 -4.76 -11.37 -14.76
N PRO A 190 -6.02 -11.19 -15.19
CA PRO A 190 -6.34 -10.41 -16.39
C PRO A 190 -5.78 -8.97 -16.27
N PHE A 191 -5.15 -8.51 -17.35
CA PHE A 191 -4.68 -7.13 -17.47
C PHE A 191 -4.85 -6.66 -18.90
N ASP A 192 -5.71 -5.67 -19.09
CA ASP A 192 -5.88 -4.97 -20.36
C ASP A 192 -5.09 -3.66 -20.30
N GLU A 193 -3.93 -3.65 -20.96
CA GLU A 193 -3.06 -2.46 -21.02
C GLU A 193 -3.72 -1.30 -21.77
N THR A 194 -4.59 -1.59 -22.74
CA THR A 194 -5.32 -0.55 -23.47
C THR A 194 -6.34 0.13 -22.57
N ALA A 195 -7.10 -0.65 -21.80
CA ALA A 195 -8.04 -0.12 -20.82
C ALA A 195 -7.32 0.67 -19.72
N TYR A 196 -6.20 0.16 -19.21
CA TYR A 196 -5.37 0.83 -18.21
C TYR A 196 -4.85 2.20 -18.69
N LEU A 197 -4.39 2.28 -19.94
CA LEU A 197 -3.96 3.54 -20.55
C LEU A 197 -5.13 4.50 -20.75
N ALA A 198 -6.28 3.99 -21.20
CA ALA A 198 -7.48 4.81 -21.40
C ALA A 198 -8.01 5.39 -20.09
N GLU A 199 -8.05 4.60 -19.02
CA GLU A 199 -8.48 5.04 -17.69
C GLU A 199 -7.54 6.09 -17.09
N SER A 200 -6.23 5.85 -17.19
CA SER A 200 -5.22 6.79 -16.69
C SER A 200 -5.04 8.05 -17.56
N GLY A 201 -5.52 8.04 -18.80
CA GLY A 201 -5.24 9.07 -19.79
C GLY A 201 -3.78 9.11 -20.27
N ALA A 202 -2.99 8.07 -19.96
CA ALA A 202 -1.59 7.98 -20.36
C ALA A 202 -1.47 7.50 -21.82
N ILE A 203 -0.44 7.99 -22.52
CA ILE A 203 -0.21 7.64 -23.95
C ILE A 203 0.57 6.35 -24.14
N ALA A 204 1.33 5.91 -23.12
CA ALA A 204 2.13 4.69 -23.14
C ALA A 204 2.50 4.26 -21.72
N THR A 205 2.80 2.99 -21.53
CA THR A 205 3.43 2.50 -20.30
C THR A 205 4.91 2.77 -20.29
N PHE A 206 5.49 2.92 -19.10
CA PHE A 206 6.91 3.19 -18.89
C PHE A 206 7.44 2.45 -17.67
N GLY A 207 8.70 2.07 -17.67
CA GLY A 207 9.37 1.48 -16.49
C GLY A 207 10.38 0.42 -16.87
N GLU A 208 10.89 -0.26 -15.86
CA GLU A 208 12.01 -1.20 -15.91
C GLU A 208 11.88 -2.23 -17.05
N PRO A 209 12.91 -2.34 -17.94
CA PRO A 209 12.88 -3.28 -19.06
C PRO A 209 12.85 -4.75 -18.60
N GLY A 210 12.29 -5.63 -19.43
CA GLY A 210 12.22 -7.07 -19.16
C GLY A 210 11.10 -7.48 -18.21
N TYR A 211 10.24 -6.54 -17.81
CA TYR A 211 9.05 -6.77 -16.99
C TYR A 211 7.80 -6.25 -17.68
N THR A 212 6.70 -6.99 -17.55
CA THR A 212 5.38 -6.54 -17.98
C THR A 212 4.91 -5.36 -17.11
N THR A 213 3.94 -4.58 -17.58
CA THR A 213 3.36 -3.49 -16.80
C THR A 213 2.83 -3.96 -15.45
N ARG A 214 2.13 -5.11 -15.40
CA ARG A 214 1.64 -5.70 -14.16
C ARG A 214 2.77 -6.10 -13.21
N GLU A 215 3.86 -6.68 -13.71
CA GLU A 215 5.02 -7.02 -12.89
C GLU A 215 5.68 -5.78 -12.29
N ARG A 216 5.79 -4.68 -13.06
CA ARG A 216 6.31 -3.38 -12.56
C ARG A 216 5.44 -2.82 -11.45
N LEU A 217 4.12 -2.80 -11.66
CA LEU A 217 3.16 -2.30 -10.68
C LEU A 217 3.20 -3.10 -9.37
N TRP A 218 3.37 -4.41 -9.43
CA TRP A 218 3.19 -5.29 -8.29
C TRP A 218 4.48 -5.77 -7.62
N ALA A 219 5.53 -5.96 -8.40
CA ALA A 219 6.69 -6.73 -7.95
C ALA A 219 8.05 -6.07 -8.22
N ARG A 220 8.05 -4.85 -8.80
CA ARG A 220 9.29 -4.09 -8.96
C ARG A 220 9.25 -2.80 -8.16
N PRO A 221 10.40 -2.35 -7.61
CA PRO A 221 10.45 -1.10 -6.88
C PRO A 221 10.27 0.10 -7.81
N THR A 222 9.84 1.25 -7.25
CA THR A 222 9.73 2.51 -8.00
C THR A 222 10.44 3.64 -7.29
N LEU A 223 10.81 4.66 -8.06
CA LEU A 223 11.28 5.95 -7.59
C LEU A 223 10.59 7.02 -8.43
N ASP A 224 9.81 7.88 -7.77
CA ASP A 224 8.99 8.87 -8.44
C ASP A 224 9.14 10.25 -7.79
N VAL A 225 9.26 11.29 -8.63
CA VAL A 225 9.30 12.70 -8.19
C VAL A 225 7.86 13.19 -8.07
N ASN A 226 7.45 13.53 -6.85
CA ASN A 226 6.07 13.93 -6.53
C ASN A 226 5.89 15.46 -6.52
N GLY A 227 6.97 16.20 -6.38
CA GLY A 227 6.94 17.66 -6.35
C GLY A 227 8.29 18.24 -6.70
N LEU A 228 8.28 19.39 -7.36
CA LEU A 228 9.48 20.12 -7.78
C LEU A 228 9.23 21.61 -7.61
N THR A 229 10.11 22.29 -6.88
CA THR A 229 9.96 23.73 -6.59
C THR A 229 11.29 24.44 -6.77
N SER A 230 11.29 25.53 -7.55
CA SER A 230 12.42 26.45 -7.65
C SER A 230 12.02 27.73 -8.35
N GLY A 231 12.63 28.85 -7.97
CA GLY A 231 12.49 30.12 -8.65
C GLY A 231 11.06 30.67 -8.70
N TRP A 232 10.76 31.46 -9.73
CA TRP A 232 9.47 32.12 -9.89
C TRP A 232 8.40 31.14 -10.39
N GLN A 233 7.30 31.03 -9.64
CA GLN A 233 6.17 30.16 -9.96
C GLN A 233 4.94 30.92 -10.47
N GLY A 234 4.98 32.27 -10.44
CA GLY A 234 3.88 33.09 -10.93
C GLY A 234 3.88 33.27 -12.45
N ALA A 235 2.85 33.94 -12.96
CA ALA A 235 2.75 34.26 -14.38
C ALA A 235 3.88 35.21 -14.83
N GLY A 236 4.31 35.12 -16.07
CA GLY A 236 5.36 35.89 -16.66
C GLY A 236 6.79 35.47 -16.28
N THR A 237 7.78 36.32 -16.54
CA THR A 237 9.19 36.02 -16.25
C THR A 237 9.72 36.91 -15.12
N LYS A 238 10.58 36.36 -14.28
CA LYS A 238 11.40 37.12 -13.32
C LYS A 238 12.87 36.78 -13.57
N THR A 239 13.71 37.80 -13.76
CA THR A 239 15.14 37.65 -14.02
C THR A 239 15.92 37.31 -12.76
N VAL A 240 15.65 36.14 -12.18
CA VAL A 240 16.19 35.65 -10.94
C VAL A 240 17.03 34.38 -11.13
N LEU A 241 18.13 34.27 -10.37
CA LEU A 241 18.81 33.03 -10.07
C LEU A 241 18.35 32.61 -8.68
N PRO A 242 17.60 31.53 -8.55
CA PRO A 242 17.05 31.10 -7.24
C PRO A 242 18.15 30.81 -6.23
N ALA A 243 17.86 31.01 -4.95
CA ALA A 243 18.77 30.62 -3.86
C ALA A 243 18.78 29.10 -3.66
N GLU A 244 17.62 28.46 -3.89
CA GLU A 244 17.41 27.04 -3.66
C GLU A 244 16.44 26.41 -4.66
N ALA A 245 16.49 25.08 -4.74
CA ALA A 245 15.55 24.23 -5.43
C ALA A 245 15.30 22.97 -4.61
N SER A 246 14.08 22.47 -4.59
CA SER A 246 13.73 21.25 -3.85
C SER A 246 12.88 20.27 -4.66
N ALA A 247 13.04 19.00 -4.39
CA ALA A 247 12.23 17.92 -4.95
C ALA A 247 11.77 16.95 -3.87
N LYS A 248 10.49 16.57 -3.93
CA LYS A 248 9.89 15.52 -3.10
C LYS A 248 9.88 14.23 -3.89
N ILE A 249 10.31 13.15 -3.26
CA ILE A 249 10.47 11.83 -3.88
C ILE A 249 9.83 10.78 -3.01
N THR A 250 9.16 9.82 -3.63
CA THR A 250 8.73 8.58 -3.00
C THR A 250 9.31 7.39 -3.74
N CYS A 251 9.75 6.38 -2.97
CA CYS A 251 10.10 5.08 -3.51
C CYS A 251 9.12 4.04 -2.95
N ARG A 252 8.48 3.29 -3.85
CA ARG A 252 7.78 2.06 -3.46
C ARG A 252 8.76 0.92 -3.48
N LEU A 253 8.85 0.20 -2.36
CA LEU A 253 9.84 -0.85 -2.13
C LEU A 253 9.20 -2.23 -2.23
N VAL A 254 9.99 -3.22 -2.61
CA VAL A 254 9.53 -4.62 -2.67
C VAL A 254 10.20 -5.46 -1.59
N ALA A 255 9.69 -6.67 -1.39
CA ALA A 255 10.18 -7.60 -0.36
C ALA A 255 11.72 -7.64 -0.29
N ALA A 256 12.24 -7.74 0.93
CA ALA A 256 13.64 -7.70 1.34
C ALA A 256 14.35 -6.34 1.22
N GLN A 257 13.77 -5.34 0.56
CA GLN A 257 14.32 -3.98 0.64
C GLN A 257 14.02 -3.34 1.99
N ASN A 258 15.01 -2.65 2.56
CA ASN A 258 14.86 -1.91 3.80
C ASN A 258 14.74 -0.40 3.49
N PRO A 259 13.69 0.31 3.95
CA PRO A 259 13.49 1.74 3.69
C PRO A 259 14.65 2.62 4.17
N GLU A 260 15.29 2.28 5.31
CA GLU A 260 16.44 3.02 5.83
C GLU A 260 17.65 2.89 4.89
N LYS A 261 17.95 1.65 4.48
CA LYS A 261 19.05 1.39 3.55
C LYS A 261 18.84 2.12 2.23
N VAL A 262 17.61 2.07 1.68
CA VAL A 262 17.29 2.77 0.42
C VAL A 262 17.45 4.28 0.56
N PHE A 263 16.96 4.87 1.67
CA PHE A 263 17.17 6.29 1.94
C PHE A 263 18.66 6.64 1.98
N ASP A 264 19.47 5.85 2.67
CA ASP A 264 20.92 6.09 2.81
C ASP A 264 21.65 5.96 1.47
N LEU A 265 21.26 5.00 0.61
CA LEU A 265 21.80 4.83 -0.74
C LEU A 265 21.51 6.06 -1.62
N ILE A 266 20.27 6.55 -1.60
CA ILE A 266 19.89 7.74 -2.37
C ILE A 266 20.65 8.96 -1.84
N ARG A 267 20.73 9.15 -0.53
CA ARG A 267 21.47 10.26 0.09
C ARG A 267 22.95 10.23 -0.29
N ALA A 268 23.58 9.08 -0.19
CA ALA A 268 25.00 8.92 -0.54
C ALA A 268 25.25 9.19 -2.03
N HIS A 269 24.38 8.67 -2.91
CA HIS A 269 24.46 8.93 -4.35
C HIS A 269 24.37 10.42 -4.66
N VAL A 270 23.32 11.10 -4.16
CA VAL A 270 23.10 12.53 -4.39
C VAL A 270 24.27 13.39 -3.85
N GLN A 271 24.79 13.05 -2.69
CA GLN A 271 25.96 13.73 -2.12
C GLN A 271 27.23 13.53 -2.95
N ALA A 272 27.46 12.32 -3.46
CA ALA A 272 28.64 11.99 -4.26
C ALA A 272 28.72 12.72 -5.59
N ILE A 273 27.57 13.00 -6.22
CA ILE A 273 27.50 13.66 -7.53
C ILE A 273 27.11 15.14 -7.47
N CYS A 274 27.00 15.70 -6.26
CA CYS A 274 26.65 17.11 -6.06
C CYS A 274 27.68 18.01 -6.76
N PRO A 275 27.24 18.90 -7.69
CA PRO A 275 28.17 19.74 -8.42
C PRO A 275 28.86 20.78 -7.52
N PRO A 276 30.06 21.26 -7.90
CA PRO A 276 30.77 22.34 -7.19
C PRO A 276 29.89 23.58 -7.03
N GLY A 277 30.01 24.26 -5.90
CA GLY A 277 29.27 25.49 -5.60
C GLY A 277 27.81 25.29 -5.20
N VAL A 278 27.38 24.03 -5.06
CA VAL A 278 26.05 23.65 -4.55
C VAL A 278 26.19 22.90 -3.24
N THR A 279 25.36 23.20 -2.27
CA THR A 279 25.15 22.35 -1.09
C THR A 279 23.85 21.56 -1.27
N VAL A 280 23.89 20.28 -0.94
CA VAL A 280 22.70 19.41 -1.03
C VAL A 280 22.37 18.85 0.33
N GLU A 281 21.10 18.96 0.70
CA GLU A 281 20.50 18.30 1.86
C GLU A 281 19.52 17.26 1.37
N VAL A 282 19.59 16.06 1.94
CA VAL A 282 18.61 14.99 1.72
C VAL A 282 17.95 14.68 3.05
N ARG A 283 16.68 15.01 3.17
CA ARG A 283 15.89 14.84 4.38
C ARG A 283 14.83 13.78 4.20
N ARG A 284 14.62 12.95 5.21
CA ARG A 284 13.49 12.04 5.24
C ARG A 284 12.21 12.80 5.57
N ASN A 285 11.15 12.49 4.83
CA ASN A 285 9.82 12.94 5.16
C ASN A 285 9.11 11.89 6.05
N PRO A 286 8.05 12.29 6.78
CA PRO A 286 7.13 11.33 7.40
C PRO A 286 6.54 10.38 6.35
N GLY A 287 6.15 9.20 6.79
CA GLY A 287 5.61 8.16 5.91
C GLY A 287 6.70 7.14 5.53
N ARG A 288 6.73 6.06 6.30
CA ARG A 288 7.53 4.86 6.09
C ARG A 288 6.64 3.66 6.23
N ALA A 289 6.81 2.69 5.35
CA ALA A 289 6.27 1.36 5.53
C ALA A 289 7.30 0.34 5.02
N ASP A 290 7.53 -0.70 5.79
CA ASP A 290 8.33 -1.82 5.34
C ASP A 290 7.51 -2.65 4.32
N PRO A 291 8.12 -3.26 3.31
CA PRO A 291 7.40 -4.14 2.39
C PRO A 291 7.01 -5.43 3.10
N PHE A 292 5.88 -6.00 2.70
CA PHE A 292 5.35 -7.23 3.25
C PHE A 292 5.31 -8.33 2.18
N LEU A 293 5.69 -9.55 2.54
CA LEU A 293 5.60 -10.73 1.68
C LEU A 293 5.24 -11.96 2.51
N LEU A 294 4.17 -12.64 2.13
CA LEU A 294 3.83 -13.95 2.69
C LEU A 294 4.83 -15.01 2.22
N PRO A 295 5.37 -15.83 3.12
CA PRO A 295 6.26 -16.92 2.74
C PRO A 295 5.57 -17.92 1.82
N SER A 296 6.31 -18.49 0.88
CA SER A 296 5.81 -19.60 0.08
C SER A 296 5.40 -20.77 0.99
N GLY A 297 4.22 -21.33 0.74
CA GLY A 297 3.67 -22.42 1.57
C GLY A 297 3.15 -21.99 2.94
N HIS A 298 2.91 -20.69 3.18
CA HIS A 298 2.31 -20.22 4.42
C HIS A 298 0.94 -20.88 4.67
N ASN A 299 0.78 -21.53 5.83
CA ASN A 299 -0.40 -22.34 6.13
C ASN A 299 -1.71 -21.54 6.07
N GLY A 300 -1.73 -20.35 6.67
CA GLY A 300 -2.91 -19.47 6.63
C GLY A 300 -3.33 -19.12 5.20
N THR A 301 -2.36 -18.87 4.31
CA THR A 301 -2.61 -18.60 2.87
C THR A 301 -3.19 -19.83 2.16
N ALA A 302 -2.66 -21.02 2.46
CA ALA A 302 -3.16 -22.27 1.88
C ALA A 302 -4.60 -22.54 2.30
N VAL A 303 -4.91 -22.38 3.58
CA VAL A 303 -6.28 -22.55 4.12
C VAL A 303 -7.22 -21.49 3.53
N ALA A 304 -6.83 -20.21 3.52
CA ALA A 304 -7.63 -19.14 2.93
C ALA A 304 -7.93 -19.43 1.45
N SER A 305 -6.94 -19.84 0.67
CA SER A 305 -7.11 -20.18 -0.75
C SER A 305 -8.11 -21.31 -0.96
N GLN A 306 -8.01 -22.39 -0.18
CA GLN A 306 -8.95 -23.52 -0.26
C GLN A 306 -10.37 -23.12 0.12
N VAL A 307 -10.54 -22.28 1.14
CA VAL A 307 -11.86 -21.80 1.57
C VAL A 307 -12.47 -20.90 0.50
N LEU A 308 -11.68 -19.95 -0.05
CA LEU A 308 -12.13 -19.07 -1.12
C LEU A 308 -12.54 -19.87 -2.35
N GLU A 309 -11.73 -20.85 -2.78
CA GLU A 309 -12.08 -21.73 -3.90
C GLU A 309 -13.40 -22.48 -3.67
N GLN A 310 -13.64 -22.99 -2.45
CA GLN A 310 -14.88 -23.66 -2.12
C GLN A 310 -16.11 -22.75 -2.12
N VAL A 311 -15.95 -21.51 -1.67
CA VAL A 311 -17.05 -20.55 -1.54
C VAL A 311 -17.38 -19.90 -2.87
N TYR A 312 -16.37 -19.59 -3.68
CA TYR A 312 -16.54 -18.95 -5.00
C TYR A 312 -16.70 -19.97 -6.14
N GLY A 313 -16.33 -21.25 -5.92
CA GLY A 313 -16.28 -22.25 -7.00
C GLY A 313 -15.13 -22.03 -8.00
N ARG A 314 -14.20 -21.16 -7.69
CA ARG A 314 -13.04 -20.79 -8.54
C ARG A 314 -11.80 -20.62 -7.67
N ALA A 315 -10.64 -21.03 -8.18
CA ALA A 315 -9.38 -20.81 -7.52
C ALA A 315 -9.07 -19.30 -7.42
N PRO A 316 -8.58 -18.82 -6.27
CA PRO A 316 -8.22 -17.41 -6.10
C PRO A 316 -7.04 -17.02 -6.98
N TYR A 317 -7.04 -15.78 -7.46
CA TYR A 317 -5.84 -15.17 -8.00
C TYR A 317 -4.83 -14.94 -6.87
N ARG A 318 -3.56 -15.18 -7.17
CA ARG A 318 -2.43 -14.77 -6.32
C ARG A 318 -2.00 -13.38 -6.77
N THR A 319 -2.29 -12.39 -5.95
CA THR A 319 -2.10 -10.99 -6.31
C THR A 319 -1.05 -10.33 -5.43
N ARG A 320 -0.59 -9.16 -5.85
CA ARG A 320 0.28 -8.28 -5.10
C ARG A 320 -0.26 -6.86 -5.22
N VAL A 321 -0.05 -6.04 -4.21
CA VAL A 321 -0.57 -4.67 -4.19
C VAL A 321 0.59 -3.69 -4.17
N GLY A 322 0.46 -2.62 -4.97
CA GLY A 322 1.43 -1.52 -5.01
C GLY A 322 1.37 -0.58 -3.80
N GLY A 323 0.32 -0.69 -2.99
CA GLY A 323 0.13 0.06 -1.76
C GLY A 323 0.87 -0.56 -0.57
N SER A 324 0.85 0.18 0.55
CA SER A 324 1.47 -0.22 1.82
C SER A 324 0.41 -0.22 2.90
N ILE A 325 0.38 -1.26 3.73
CA ILE A 325 -0.50 -1.39 4.90
C ILE A 325 0.41 -1.61 6.13
N PRO A 326 0.73 -0.56 6.90
CA PRO A 326 1.73 -0.63 7.97
C PRO A 326 1.43 -1.63 9.07
N VAL A 327 0.15 -1.90 9.35
CA VAL A 327 -0.25 -2.86 10.38
C VAL A 327 0.25 -4.28 10.10
N MET A 328 0.30 -4.69 8.83
CA MET A 328 0.73 -6.04 8.43
C MET A 328 2.19 -6.29 8.84
N THR A 329 3.05 -5.30 8.65
CA THR A 329 4.46 -5.38 9.08
C THR A 329 4.62 -5.22 10.58
N THR A 330 3.83 -4.36 11.22
CA THR A 330 3.84 -4.22 12.69
C THR A 330 3.48 -5.53 13.39
N LEU A 331 2.45 -6.23 12.92
CA LEU A 331 2.07 -7.54 13.48
C LEU A 331 3.17 -8.58 13.27
N LEU A 332 3.78 -8.60 12.09
CA LEU A 332 4.90 -9.50 11.79
C LEU A 332 6.12 -9.20 12.68
N ASP A 333 6.54 -7.93 12.78
CA ASP A 333 7.74 -7.55 13.50
C ASP A 333 7.64 -7.80 15.02
N VAL A 334 6.46 -7.59 15.58
CA VAL A 334 6.26 -7.70 17.03
C VAL A 334 5.79 -9.09 17.46
N LEU A 335 4.86 -9.70 16.70
CA LEU A 335 4.27 -10.99 17.08
C LEU A 335 4.95 -12.18 16.38
N GLY A 336 5.76 -11.93 15.33
CA GLY A 336 6.40 -12.96 14.53
C GLY A 336 5.43 -13.76 13.65
N VAL A 337 4.21 -13.25 13.43
CA VAL A 337 3.16 -13.95 12.68
C VAL A 337 2.74 -13.11 11.47
N HIS A 338 2.77 -13.72 10.29
CA HIS A 338 2.27 -13.08 9.07
C HIS A 338 0.74 -13.02 9.10
N ALA A 339 0.18 -11.85 8.79
CA ALA A 339 -1.25 -11.69 8.63
C ALA A 339 -1.68 -11.95 7.18
N VAL A 340 -2.76 -12.70 7.01
CA VAL A 340 -3.37 -12.99 5.70
C VAL A 340 -4.57 -12.07 5.51
N MET A 341 -4.61 -11.31 4.42
CA MET A 341 -5.79 -10.51 4.07
C MET A 341 -6.94 -11.43 3.66
N PHE A 342 -8.06 -11.33 4.35
CA PHE A 342 -9.25 -12.16 4.17
C PHE A 342 -10.53 -11.31 4.24
N GLY A 343 -10.48 -10.15 3.61
CA GLY A 343 -11.60 -9.22 3.46
C GLY A 343 -12.47 -9.57 2.25
N PHE A 344 -13.63 -8.91 2.13
CA PHE A 344 -14.65 -9.20 1.11
C PHE A 344 -15.15 -7.96 0.40
N SER A 345 -14.49 -6.82 0.57
CA SER A 345 -14.75 -5.60 -0.18
C SER A 345 -14.29 -5.73 -1.65
N HIS A 346 -14.66 -4.77 -2.50
CA HIS A 346 -14.27 -4.74 -3.91
C HIS A 346 -13.78 -3.35 -4.31
N ASP A 347 -12.92 -3.28 -5.31
CA ASP A 347 -12.28 -2.05 -5.76
C ASP A 347 -13.27 -0.99 -6.29
N ASP A 348 -14.43 -1.44 -6.82
CA ASP A 348 -15.49 -0.58 -7.34
C ASP A 348 -16.52 -0.11 -6.28
N GLU A 349 -16.23 -0.27 -4.98
CA GLU A 349 -17.09 0.12 -3.87
C GLU A 349 -16.86 1.57 -3.38
N ASN A 350 -16.17 2.38 -4.18
CA ASN A 350 -15.89 3.79 -3.91
C ASN A 350 -15.17 4.03 -2.57
N LEU A 351 -14.22 3.17 -2.22
CA LEU A 351 -13.39 3.37 -1.04
C LEU A 351 -12.74 4.77 -1.09
N HIS A 352 -12.73 5.49 0.05
CA HIS A 352 -12.24 6.86 0.19
C HIS A 352 -12.93 7.92 -0.67
N ALA A 353 -14.03 7.56 -1.36
CA ALA A 353 -14.79 8.48 -2.23
C ALA A 353 -16.24 8.63 -1.74
N PRO A 354 -16.98 9.64 -2.22
CA PRO A 354 -18.43 9.74 -1.99
C PRO A 354 -19.20 8.55 -2.55
N ASN A 355 -20.33 8.24 -1.93
CA ASN A 355 -21.18 7.10 -2.26
C ASN A 355 -20.46 5.74 -2.11
N GLU A 356 -19.64 5.61 -1.08
CA GLU A 356 -19.11 4.32 -0.65
C GLU A 356 -20.24 3.35 -0.31
N PHE A 357 -20.07 2.09 -0.70
CA PHE A 357 -21.06 1.05 -0.42
C PHE A 357 -20.39 -0.30 -0.20
N PHE A 358 -21.11 -1.21 0.46
CA PHE A 358 -20.72 -2.60 0.60
C PHE A 358 -21.81 -3.55 0.10
N ARG A 359 -21.44 -4.60 -0.63
CA ARG A 359 -22.38 -5.56 -1.22
C ARG A 359 -22.88 -6.56 -0.16
N LEU A 360 -24.20 -6.70 -0.04
CA LEU A 360 -24.81 -7.68 0.90
C LEU A 360 -24.51 -9.13 0.51
N ASP A 361 -24.32 -9.42 -0.79
CA ASP A 361 -23.95 -10.76 -1.21
C ASP A 361 -22.48 -11.09 -0.85
N ALA A 362 -21.56 -10.13 -0.98
CA ALA A 362 -20.19 -10.27 -0.49
C ALA A 362 -20.16 -10.46 1.04
N PHE A 363 -21.02 -9.75 1.78
CA PHE A 363 -21.18 -9.91 3.21
C PHE A 363 -21.60 -11.33 3.59
N ARG A 364 -22.63 -11.89 2.93
CA ARG A 364 -23.09 -13.28 3.17
C ARG A 364 -22.05 -14.31 2.80
N LEU A 365 -21.36 -14.07 1.68
CA LEU A 365 -20.28 -14.93 1.20
C LEU A 365 -19.13 -14.97 2.21
N GLY A 366 -18.75 -13.80 2.71
CA GLY A 366 -17.73 -13.65 3.74
C GLY A 366 -18.08 -14.38 5.05
N GLN A 367 -19.32 -14.30 5.51
CA GLN A 367 -19.76 -15.06 6.69
C GLN A 367 -19.58 -16.56 6.50
N THR A 368 -19.95 -17.08 5.32
CA THR A 368 -19.75 -18.50 4.97
C THR A 368 -18.27 -18.85 4.95
N ALA A 369 -17.44 -17.98 4.36
CA ALA A 369 -16.00 -18.18 4.26
C ALA A 369 -15.32 -18.19 5.64
N TYR A 370 -15.65 -17.25 6.53
CA TYR A 370 -15.12 -17.22 7.90
C TYR A 370 -15.55 -18.43 8.72
N GLY A 371 -16.78 -18.90 8.57
CA GLY A 371 -17.22 -20.15 9.22
C GLY A 371 -16.37 -21.34 8.78
N ARG A 372 -16.18 -21.53 7.48
CA ARG A 372 -15.35 -22.61 6.91
C ARG A 372 -13.87 -22.45 7.25
N LEU A 373 -13.38 -21.20 7.33
CA LEU A 373 -12.00 -20.92 7.75
C LEU A 373 -11.74 -21.49 9.15
N LEU A 374 -12.60 -21.19 10.13
CA LEU A 374 -12.43 -21.71 11.49
C LEU A 374 -12.58 -23.24 11.56
N GLU A 375 -13.51 -23.82 10.80
CA GLU A 375 -13.67 -25.28 10.74
C GLU A 375 -12.38 -25.95 10.27
N ARG A 376 -11.78 -25.46 9.19
CA ARG A 376 -10.53 -26.03 8.67
C ARG A 376 -9.32 -25.81 9.58
N LEU A 377 -9.26 -24.69 10.28
CA LEU A 377 -8.18 -24.42 11.23
C LEU A 377 -8.31 -25.24 12.52
N GLY A 378 -9.50 -25.75 12.81
CA GLY A 378 -9.77 -26.57 14.00
C GLY A 378 -9.61 -28.08 13.79
N THR A 379 -9.29 -28.52 12.55
CA THR A 379 -9.01 -29.93 12.21
C THR A 379 -7.51 -30.19 12.13
#